data_7a36f12f7c938e8f2029d07888fec4aa
#
_entry.id   7a36f12f7c938e8f2029d07888fec4aa
#
_cell.length_a   1.000
_cell.length_b   1.000
_cell.length_c   1.000
_cell.angle_alpha   90.00
_cell.angle_beta   90.00
_cell.angle_gamma   90.00
#
_symmetry.space_group_name_H-M   'P 1'
#
loop_
_entity.id
_entity.type
_entity.pdbx_description
1 polymer ?
#
loop_
_entity_poly.entity_id
_entity_poly.type
_entity_poly.pdbx_seq_one_letter_code
_entity_poly.pdbx_strand_id
1 'polypeptide(L)'
;MAAQAARKALEAAELTGDQIDLIIATTCTPDYYLPTTACIVQAEIGADRAFCFDLNAACTGFIYALDLAARYLQDLSIHNILIVASEIISKLTDYSDRSTCILFGDGAGAVVCCRGQDDEESALLSTQLGSEGKNGHVLVSRALKVQHPFLKEGAVWPDRFGEHSDH
;
A
#
# COMPACT_ATOMS: atom_id res chain seq x y z
N MET A 1 6.67 -11.15 1.35
CA MET A 1 5.56 -11.28 0.37
C MET A 1 5.66 -10.24 -0.73
N ALA A 2 5.74 -8.95 -0.44
CA ALA A 2 5.82 -7.85 -1.42
C ALA A 2 6.88 -8.08 -2.50
N ALA A 3 8.14 -8.33 -2.13
CA ALA A 3 9.23 -8.56 -3.08
C ALA A 3 9.02 -9.82 -3.97
N GLN A 4 8.34 -10.85 -3.45
CA GLN A 4 8.01 -12.03 -4.26
C GLN A 4 6.93 -11.71 -5.30
N ALA A 5 5.92 -10.91 -4.93
CA ALA A 5 4.91 -10.44 -5.86
C ALA A 5 5.54 -9.54 -6.94
N ALA A 6 6.45 -8.65 -6.53
CA ALA A 6 7.20 -7.79 -7.44
C ALA A 6 7.99 -8.59 -8.48
N ARG A 7 8.76 -9.61 -8.05
CA ARG A 7 9.52 -10.47 -8.98
C ARG A 7 8.63 -11.18 -9.99
N LYS A 8 7.45 -11.68 -9.56
CA LYS A 8 6.50 -12.30 -10.47
C LYS A 8 5.90 -11.32 -11.49
N ALA A 9 5.65 -10.09 -11.06
CA ALA A 9 5.16 -9.05 -11.97
C ALA A 9 6.21 -8.64 -13.00
N LEU A 10 7.48 -8.53 -12.58
CA LEU A 10 8.61 -8.28 -13.48
C LEU A 10 8.79 -9.42 -14.50
N GLU A 11 8.75 -10.67 -14.03
CA GLU A 11 8.83 -11.84 -14.89
C GLU A 11 7.70 -11.85 -15.94
N ALA A 12 6.46 -11.58 -15.51
CA ALA A 12 5.31 -11.52 -16.42
C ALA A 12 5.38 -10.37 -17.43
N ALA A 13 6.04 -9.27 -17.05
CA ALA A 13 6.27 -8.11 -17.94
C ALA A 13 7.54 -8.24 -18.79
N GLU A 14 8.32 -9.32 -18.64
CA GLU A 14 9.63 -9.52 -19.28
C GLU A 14 10.61 -8.37 -18.99
N LEU A 15 10.56 -7.80 -17.76
CA LEU A 15 11.39 -6.69 -17.32
C LEU A 15 12.30 -7.11 -16.17
N THR A 16 13.39 -6.34 -16.01
CA THR A 16 14.31 -6.42 -14.87
C THR A 16 14.15 -5.20 -13.95
N GLY A 17 14.65 -5.28 -12.70
CA GLY A 17 14.50 -4.21 -11.73
C GLY A 17 15.08 -2.87 -12.17
N ASP A 18 16.21 -2.87 -12.88
CA ASP A 18 16.88 -1.66 -13.39
C ASP A 18 16.08 -0.90 -14.46
N GLN A 19 15.02 -1.51 -15.01
CA GLN A 19 14.11 -0.89 -15.97
C GLN A 19 12.91 -0.21 -15.30
N ILE A 20 12.77 -0.32 -13.98
CA ILE A 20 11.69 0.33 -13.22
C ILE A 20 12.10 1.74 -12.83
N ASP A 21 11.24 2.72 -13.09
CA ASP A 21 11.47 4.13 -12.78
C ASP A 21 10.79 4.55 -11.48
N LEU A 22 9.68 3.91 -11.10
CA LEU A 22 8.92 4.21 -9.89
C LEU A 22 8.38 2.93 -9.26
N ILE A 23 8.45 2.84 -7.92
CA ILE A 23 7.76 1.81 -7.14
C ILE A 23 6.77 2.47 -6.18
N ILE A 24 5.50 2.08 -6.29
CA ILE A 24 4.44 2.45 -5.35
C ILE A 24 4.03 1.20 -4.58
N ALA A 25 4.30 1.16 -3.28
CA ALA A 25 3.79 0.11 -2.43
C ALA A 25 2.52 0.56 -1.72
N THR A 26 1.46 -0.25 -1.76
CA THR A 26 0.25 0.03 -1.02
C THR A 26 0.13 -0.91 0.16
N THR A 27 0.08 -0.35 1.36
CA THR A 27 -0.04 -1.11 2.60
C THR A 27 -0.55 -0.26 3.75
N CYS A 28 -1.35 -0.85 4.64
CA CYS A 28 -1.66 -0.32 5.97
C CYS A 28 -1.00 -1.14 7.08
N THR A 29 -0.26 -2.21 6.72
CA THR A 29 0.42 -3.12 7.65
C THR A 29 1.91 -3.28 7.34
N PRO A 30 2.67 -2.19 7.21
CA PRO A 30 4.08 -2.27 6.86
C PRO A 30 4.87 -3.05 7.93
N ASP A 31 5.98 -3.68 7.53
CA ASP A 31 6.89 -4.32 8.48
C ASP A 31 7.67 -3.30 9.31
N TYR A 32 7.96 -2.15 8.71
CA TYR A 32 8.67 -1.03 9.33
C TYR A 32 7.99 0.28 8.96
N TYR A 33 8.00 1.25 9.87
CA TYR A 33 7.65 2.64 9.50
C TYR A 33 8.73 3.28 8.62
N LEU A 34 9.98 2.91 8.85
CA LEU A 34 11.16 3.30 8.09
C LEU A 34 12.17 2.14 8.10
N PRO A 35 12.75 1.76 6.95
CA PRO A 35 12.45 2.27 5.61
C PRO A 35 11.05 1.89 5.13
N THR A 36 10.55 2.56 4.08
CA THR A 36 9.26 2.24 3.46
C THR A 36 9.28 0.86 2.82
N THR A 37 8.11 0.23 2.69
CA THR A 37 7.97 -1.07 2.02
C THR A 37 8.46 -1.00 0.57
N ALA A 38 8.17 0.11 -0.13
CA ALA A 38 8.64 0.32 -1.49
C ALA A 38 10.17 0.34 -1.60
N CYS A 39 10.88 0.98 -0.64
CA CYS A 39 12.34 0.97 -0.62
C CYS A 39 12.93 -0.43 -0.33
N ILE A 40 12.26 -1.21 0.51
CA ILE A 40 12.68 -2.61 0.76
C ILE A 40 12.51 -3.43 -0.53
N VAL A 41 11.38 -3.28 -1.21
CA VAL A 41 11.13 -3.97 -2.49
C VAL A 41 12.15 -3.53 -3.53
N GLN A 42 12.45 -2.23 -3.63
CA GLN A 42 13.46 -1.68 -4.53
C GLN A 42 14.81 -2.42 -4.41
N ALA A 43 15.33 -2.51 -3.19
CA ALA A 43 16.59 -3.19 -2.91
C ALA A 43 16.54 -4.69 -3.26
N GLU A 44 15.42 -5.35 -2.95
CA GLU A 44 15.22 -6.77 -3.16
C GLU A 44 15.11 -7.19 -4.64
N ILE A 45 14.70 -6.27 -5.52
CA ILE A 45 14.57 -6.54 -6.96
C ILE A 45 15.65 -5.86 -7.81
N GLY A 46 16.60 -5.14 -7.18
CA GLY A 46 17.67 -4.42 -7.88
C GLY A 46 17.19 -3.24 -8.72
N ALA A 47 16.16 -2.53 -8.27
CA ALA A 47 15.61 -1.37 -8.97
C ALA A 47 16.29 -0.05 -8.54
N ASP A 48 17.62 0.00 -8.59
CA ASP A 48 18.45 1.06 -7.99
C ASP A 48 18.16 2.47 -8.51
N ARG A 49 17.55 2.59 -9.69
CA ARG A 49 17.21 3.87 -10.32
C ARG A 49 15.80 4.37 -9.97
N ALA A 50 14.94 3.48 -9.47
CA ALA A 50 13.57 3.82 -9.17
C ALA A 50 13.47 4.75 -7.96
N PHE A 51 12.63 5.77 -8.01
CA PHE A 51 12.19 6.43 -6.79
C PHE A 51 10.98 5.69 -6.19
N CYS A 52 10.82 5.77 -4.87
CA CYS A 52 9.92 4.88 -4.14
C CYS A 52 9.13 5.61 -3.07
N PHE A 53 7.87 5.23 -2.89
CA PHE A 53 7.07 5.63 -1.73
C PHE A 53 5.97 4.62 -1.41
N ASP A 54 5.53 4.63 -0.15
CA ASP A 54 4.36 3.90 0.29
C ASP A 54 3.12 4.77 0.22
N LEU A 55 2.00 4.17 -0.16
CA LEU A 55 0.66 4.75 -0.19
C LEU A 55 -0.24 3.99 0.78
N ASN A 56 -0.88 4.70 1.69
CA ASN A 56 -1.91 4.13 2.55
C ASN A 56 -3.28 4.74 2.24
N ALA A 57 -4.12 3.95 1.61
CA ALA A 57 -5.53 4.23 1.39
C ALA A 57 -6.36 2.96 1.67
N ALA A 58 -5.90 2.16 2.63
CA ALA A 58 -6.49 0.88 3.03
C ALA A 58 -6.84 0.01 1.82
N CYS A 59 -8.02 -0.62 1.83
CA CYS A 59 -8.47 -1.55 0.77
C CYS A 59 -8.52 -0.94 -0.63
N THR A 60 -8.62 0.39 -0.76
CA THR A 60 -8.64 1.09 -2.04
C THR A 60 -7.27 1.52 -2.54
N GLY A 61 -6.21 1.25 -1.77
CA GLY A 61 -4.84 1.68 -2.06
C GLY A 61 -4.37 1.31 -3.47
N PHE A 62 -4.69 0.10 -3.93
CA PHE A 62 -4.31 -0.33 -5.28
C PHE A 62 -4.95 0.54 -6.39
N ILE A 63 -6.22 0.91 -6.24
CA ILE A 63 -6.92 1.78 -7.22
C ILE A 63 -6.31 3.19 -7.21
N TYR A 64 -5.97 3.73 -6.03
CA TYR A 64 -5.26 5.01 -5.92
C TYR A 64 -3.88 4.94 -6.56
N ALA A 65 -3.16 3.83 -6.39
CA ALA A 65 -1.86 3.63 -7.02
C ALA A 65 -1.94 3.56 -8.54
N LEU A 66 -2.99 2.94 -9.10
CA LEU A 66 -3.24 2.93 -10.54
C LEU A 66 -3.50 4.33 -11.10
N ASP A 67 -4.31 5.15 -10.40
CA ASP A 67 -4.54 6.55 -10.79
C ASP A 67 -3.24 7.36 -10.76
N LEU A 68 -2.43 7.18 -9.71
CA LEU A 68 -1.13 7.84 -9.61
C LEU A 68 -0.19 7.40 -10.72
N ALA A 69 -0.11 6.09 -10.99
CA ALA A 69 0.72 5.56 -12.08
C ALA A 69 0.32 6.17 -13.43
N ALA A 70 -0.98 6.24 -13.72
CA ALA A 70 -1.47 6.85 -14.95
C ALA A 70 -1.06 8.33 -15.08
N ARG A 71 -1.02 9.07 -13.97
CA ARG A 71 -0.55 10.48 -13.94
C ARG A 71 0.95 10.58 -14.13
N TYR A 72 1.73 9.74 -13.44
CA TYR A 72 3.19 9.72 -13.60
C TYR A 72 3.62 9.31 -15.01
N LEU A 73 2.90 8.39 -15.67
CA LEU A 73 3.18 7.99 -17.04
C LEU A 73 2.91 9.10 -18.09
N GLN A 74 2.31 10.24 -17.70
CA GLN A 74 2.26 11.43 -18.59
C GLN A 74 3.63 12.09 -18.72
N ASP A 75 4.53 11.92 -17.73
CA ASP A 75 5.93 12.34 -17.86
C ASP A 75 6.67 11.37 -18.77
N LEU A 76 7.24 11.90 -19.85
CA LEU A 76 7.94 11.11 -20.87
C LEU A 76 9.24 10.47 -20.38
N SER A 77 9.77 10.89 -19.23
CA SER A 77 10.94 10.30 -18.60
C SER A 77 10.62 9.04 -17.78
N ILE A 78 9.34 8.78 -17.48
CA ILE A 78 8.88 7.62 -16.73
C ILE A 78 8.25 6.63 -17.70
N HIS A 79 8.78 5.40 -17.74
CA HIS A 79 8.37 4.36 -18.66
C HIS A 79 7.68 3.20 -17.97
N ASN A 80 8.24 2.73 -16.85
CA ASN A 80 7.77 1.55 -16.14
C ASN A 80 7.56 1.84 -14.66
N ILE A 81 6.36 1.60 -14.17
CA ILE A 81 5.97 1.79 -12.78
C ILE A 81 5.55 0.44 -12.20
N LEU A 82 6.18 0.03 -11.11
CA LEU A 82 5.79 -1.15 -10.36
C LEU A 82 4.85 -0.74 -9.23
N ILE A 83 3.65 -1.29 -9.22
CA ILE A 83 2.71 -1.19 -8.10
C ILE A 83 2.74 -2.51 -7.34
N VAL A 84 2.96 -2.45 -6.03
CA VAL A 84 2.93 -3.61 -5.14
C VAL A 84 1.93 -3.38 -4.03
N ALA A 85 0.90 -4.23 -3.94
CA ALA A 85 -0.01 -4.26 -2.79
C ALA A 85 0.40 -5.41 -1.88
N SER A 86 0.61 -5.15 -0.60
CA SER A 86 1.00 -6.19 0.35
C SER A 86 0.46 -5.91 1.73
N GLU A 87 -0.30 -6.85 2.27
CA GLU A 87 -0.90 -6.74 3.59
C GLU A 87 -0.61 -7.96 4.44
N ILE A 88 -0.34 -7.73 5.72
CA ILE A 88 -0.25 -8.74 6.78
C ILE A 88 -1.29 -8.37 7.84
N ILE A 89 -2.56 -8.55 7.49
CA ILE A 89 -3.69 -8.20 8.36
C ILE A 89 -3.74 -9.09 9.60
N SER A 90 -3.15 -10.29 9.53
CA SER A 90 -2.99 -11.16 10.71
C SER A 90 -2.30 -10.49 11.90
N LYS A 91 -1.49 -9.44 11.68
CA LYS A 91 -0.89 -8.63 12.77
C LYS A 91 -1.91 -7.80 13.55
N LEU A 92 -3.05 -7.48 12.94
CA LEU A 92 -4.07 -6.59 13.49
C LEU A 92 -5.33 -7.33 13.91
N THR A 93 -5.49 -8.59 13.47
CA THR A 93 -6.69 -9.37 13.68
C THR A 93 -6.79 -9.84 15.14
N ASP A 94 -7.91 -9.54 15.78
CA ASP A 94 -8.28 -10.16 17.06
C ASP A 94 -8.88 -11.53 16.80
N TYR A 95 -8.12 -12.59 17.08
CA TYR A 95 -8.57 -13.97 16.87
C TYR A 95 -9.59 -14.45 17.93
N SER A 96 -9.86 -13.67 18.97
CA SER A 96 -10.94 -13.95 19.93
C SER A 96 -12.31 -13.46 19.43
N ASP A 97 -12.33 -12.46 18.55
CA ASP A 97 -13.54 -12.00 17.88
C ASP A 97 -13.87 -12.86 16.66
N ARG A 98 -14.80 -13.78 16.84
CA ARG A 98 -15.23 -14.71 15.78
C ARG A 98 -16.03 -14.05 14.65
N SER A 99 -16.49 -12.82 14.82
CA SER A 99 -17.24 -12.10 13.80
C SER A 99 -16.31 -11.50 12.73
N THR A 100 -15.08 -11.16 13.08
CA THR A 100 -14.13 -10.48 12.19
C THR A 100 -12.91 -11.33 11.85
N CYS A 101 -12.45 -12.23 12.72
CA CYS A 101 -11.20 -12.97 12.51
C CYS A 101 -11.16 -13.85 11.26
N ILE A 102 -12.31 -14.24 10.72
CA ILE A 102 -12.42 -15.05 9.51
C ILE A 102 -12.45 -14.22 8.22
N LEU A 103 -12.55 -12.88 8.31
CA LEU A 103 -12.73 -12.00 7.17
C LEU A 103 -11.41 -11.52 6.56
N PHE A 104 -10.35 -11.50 7.35
CA PHE A 104 -9.09 -10.88 6.98
C PHE A 104 -7.96 -11.91 6.88
N GLY A 105 -7.03 -11.65 5.98
CA GLY A 105 -5.86 -12.51 5.78
C GLY A 105 -4.68 -11.75 5.20
N ASP A 106 -3.59 -12.47 5.00
CA ASP A 106 -2.35 -11.95 4.48
C ASP A 106 -2.25 -12.22 2.98
N GLY A 107 -1.74 -11.26 2.24
CA GLY A 107 -1.57 -11.41 0.81
C GLY A 107 -0.73 -10.32 0.18
N ALA A 108 -0.20 -10.61 -1.00
CA ALA A 108 0.49 -9.63 -1.83
C ALA A 108 0.24 -9.90 -3.31
N GLY A 109 0.10 -8.81 -4.07
CA GLY A 109 0.02 -8.80 -5.51
C GLY A 109 0.82 -7.62 -6.07
N ALA A 110 1.25 -7.72 -7.33
CA ALA A 110 1.95 -6.64 -8.00
C ALA A 110 1.62 -6.60 -9.49
N VAL A 111 1.73 -5.42 -10.08
CA VAL A 111 1.60 -5.19 -11.51
C VAL A 111 2.64 -4.20 -11.98
N VAL A 112 3.05 -4.32 -13.23
CA VAL A 112 3.82 -3.29 -13.92
C VAL A 112 2.87 -2.50 -14.80
N CYS A 113 2.92 -1.18 -14.68
CA CYS A 113 2.21 -0.23 -15.52
C CYS A 113 3.21 0.47 -16.44
N CYS A 114 2.94 0.48 -17.72
CA CYS A 114 3.72 1.22 -18.71
C CYS A 114 2.79 2.04 -19.59
N ARG A 115 3.37 2.88 -20.44
CA ARG A 115 2.58 3.60 -21.44
C ARG A 115 2.17 2.64 -22.54
N GLY A 116 0.85 2.45 -22.70
CA GLY A 116 0.28 1.58 -23.71
C GLY A 116 0.53 2.07 -25.15
N GLN A 117 0.47 1.15 -26.08
CA GLN A 117 0.40 1.43 -27.51
C GLN A 117 -1.07 1.30 -27.97
N ASP A 118 -1.42 1.93 -29.09
CA ASP A 118 -2.82 2.06 -29.54
C ASP A 118 -3.53 0.72 -29.83
N ASP A 119 -2.78 -0.37 -29.93
CA ASP A 119 -3.26 -1.72 -30.25
C ASP A 119 -3.23 -2.72 -29.05
N GLU A 120 -2.95 -2.25 -27.83
CA GLU A 120 -2.91 -3.10 -26.66
C GLU A 120 -4.31 -3.44 -26.11
N GLU A 121 -4.52 -4.72 -25.78
CA GLU A 121 -5.78 -5.22 -25.22
C GLU A 121 -6.07 -4.74 -23.78
N SER A 122 -5.05 -4.29 -23.05
CA SER A 122 -5.17 -3.91 -21.64
C SER A 122 -4.82 -2.43 -21.43
N ALA A 123 -5.80 -1.63 -21.04
CA ALA A 123 -5.63 -0.21 -20.77
C ALA A 123 -6.43 0.25 -19.56
N LEU A 124 -5.88 1.23 -18.82
CA LEU A 124 -6.63 1.97 -17.81
C LEU A 124 -7.46 3.06 -18.50
N LEU A 125 -8.75 2.86 -18.63
CA LEU A 125 -9.65 3.78 -19.35
C LEU A 125 -10.01 5.01 -18.54
N SER A 126 -10.32 4.81 -17.24
CA SER A 126 -10.67 5.90 -16.33
C SER A 126 -10.54 5.43 -14.88
N THR A 127 -10.38 6.39 -13.96
CA THR A 127 -10.46 6.17 -12.52
C THR A 127 -11.44 7.16 -11.90
N GLN A 128 -12.15 6.70 -10.87
CA GLN A 128 -12.95 7.56 -10.02
C GLN A 128 -12.58 7.28 -8.57
N LEU A 129 -12.04 8.29 -7.89
CA LEU A 129 -11.60 8.21 -6.51
C LEU A 129 -12.54 8.99 -5.60
N GLY A 130 -12.71 8.53 -4.36
CA GLY A 130 -13.53 9.21 -3.37
C GLY A 130 -13.20 8.74 -1.95
N SER A 131 -13.54 9.55 -0.97
CA SER A 131 -13.36 9.23 0.45
C SER A 131 -14.50 9.80 1.28
N GLU A 132 -14.91 9.08 2.32
CA GLU A 132 -15.96 9.49 3.24
C GLU A 132 -15.46 9.47 4.68
N GLY A 133 -14.63 10.46 5.03
CA GLY A 133 -13.96 10.55 6.33
C GLY A 133 -14.90 10.61 7.54
N LYS A 134 -16.16 11.06 7.36
CA LYS A 134 -17.15 11.08 8.46
C LYS A 134 -17.51 9.69 8.99
N ASN A 135 -17.32 8.65 8.17
CA ASN A 135 -17.58 7.25 8.50
C ASN A 135 -16.34 6.51 9.01
N GLY A 136 -15.25 7.22 9.33
CA GLY A 136 -14.01 6.61 9.80
C GLY A 136 -14.13 5.75 11.06
N HIS A 137 -15.21 5.96 11.85
CA HIS A 137 -15.50 5.17 13.06
C HIS A 137 -15.98 3.74 12.77
N VAL A 138 -16.39 3.43 11.53
CA VAL A 138 -16.95 2.12 11.17
C VAL A 138 -15.89 1.01 11.14
N LEU A 139 -14.67 1.35 10.76
CA LEU A 139 -13.55 0.41 10.71
C LEU A 139 -12.28 1.13 11.16
N VAL A 140 -11.78 0.78 12.35
CA VAL A 140 -10.65 1.44 13.00
C VAL A 140 -9.58 0.43 13.35
N SER A 141 -8.34 0.72 12.95
CA SER A 141 -7.15 0.10 13.52
C SER A 141 -6.31 1.18 14.19
N ARG A 142 -6.09 1.04 15.50
CA ARG A 142 -5.36 2.06 16.28
C ARG A 142 -3.87 1.98 15.98
N ALA A 143 -3.24 3.13 15.83
CA ALA A 143 -1.79 3.22 15.81
C ALA A 143 -1.18 2.84 17.17
N LEU A 144 0.13 2.60 17.21
CA LEU A 144 0.85 2.34 18.45
C LEU A 144 0.62 3.47 19.45
N LYS A 145 0.48 3.11 20.72
CA LYS A 145 0.42 4.10 21.82
C LYS A 145 1.68 4.94 21.79
N VAL A 146 1.50 6.26 21.78
CA VAL A 146 2.62 7.20 21.87
C VAL A 146 3.17 7.15 23.29
N GLN A 147 4.37 6.61 23.47
CA GLN A 147 5.15 6.75 24.69
C GLN A 147 6.07 7.97 24.53
N HIS A 148 5.71 9.07 25.18
CA HIS A 148 6.51 10.29 25.13
C HIS A 148 6.88 10.72 26.54
N PRO A 149 8.18 10.96 26.86
CA PRO A 149 8.63 11.22 28.22
C PRO A 149 8.08 12.53 28.82
N PHE A 150 7.56 13.43 27.97
CA PHE A 150 6.95 14.69 28.42
C PHE A 150 5.42 14.67 28.49
N LEU A 151 4.77 13.55 28.15
CA LEU A 151 3.35 13.37 28.41
C LEU A 151 3.16 13.00 29.88
N LYS A 152 2.22 13.66 30.55
CA LYS A 152 1.83 13.29 31.92
C LYS A 152 1.27 11.87 31.90
N GLU A 153 1.55 11.11 32.95
CA GLU A 153 0.96 9.78 33.14
C GLU A 153 -0.57 9.90 33.04
N GLY A 154 -1.19 9.09 32.19
CA GLY A 154 -2.63 9.18 31.90
C GLY A 154 -3.03 10.17 30.81
N ALA A 155 -2.10 10.91 30.19
CA ALA A 155 -2.42 11.71 29.03
C ALA A 155 -2.81 10.79 27.86
N VAL A 156 -4.07 10.87 27.46
CA VAL A 156 -4.60 10.15 26.29
C VAL A 156 -4.54 11.09 25.10
N TRP A 157 -3.94 10.65 24.02
CA TRP A 157 -4.11 11.34 22.73
C TRP A 157 -5.60 11.38 22.42
N PRO A 158 -6.18 12.55 22.02
CA PRO A 158 -7.61 12.63 21.81
C PRO A 158 -8.06 11.59 20.80
N ASP A 159 -8.79 10.59 21.28
CA ASP A 159 -9.42 9.57 20.45
C ASP A 159 -10.63 10.22 19.78
N ARG A 160 -10.46 10.62 18.53
CA ARG A 160 -11.52 11.26 17.75
C ARG A 160 -12.70 10.32 17.43
N PHE A 161 -12.49 9.02 17.58
CA PHE A 161 -13.49 8.00 17.27
C PHE A 161 -14.17 7.41 18.49
N GLY A 162 -13.84 7.94 19.69
CA GLY A 162 -14.39 7.48 20.96
C GLY A 162 -13.82 6.15 21.43
N GLU A 163 -13.97 5.88 22.71
CA GLU A 163 -13.80 4.52 23.22
C GLU A 163 -14.99 3.71 22.72
N HIS A 164 -14.78 2.88 21.69
CA HIS A 164 -15.66 1.76 21.51
C HIS A 164 -15.43 0.87 22.73
N SER A 165 -16.39 0.92 23.66
CA SER A 165 -16.53 -0.03 24.72
C SER A 165 -16.31 -1.42 24.15
N ASP A 166 -15.39 -2.15 24.78
CA ASP A 166 -15.09 -3.54 24.57
C ASP A 166 -16.31 -4.36 24.11
N HIS A 167 -16.27 -4.82 22.87
CA HIS A 167 -17.05 -5.97 22.40
C HIS A 167 -16.16 -6.80 21.51
#